data_d28c567f7ebd45370dd1d233cc926c9a
#
_entry.id   d28c567f7ebd45370dd1d233cc926c9a
#
_cell.length_a   1.000
_cell.length_b   1.000
_cell.length_c   1.000
_cell.angle_alpha   90.00
_cell.angle_beta   90.00
_cell.angle_gamma   90.00
#
_symmetry.space_group_name_H-M   'P 1'
#
loop_
_entity.id
_entity.type
_entity.pdbx_description
1 polymer ?
#
loop_
_entity_poly.entity_id
_entity_poly.type
_entity_poly.pdbx_seq_one_letter_code
_entity_poly.pdbx_strand_id
1 'polypeptide(L)'
;MKDIYINNSLIDFSSPLVMGILNLTPDSFYDGGSYLDLDEVKRRIEKILHENGDIIDLGAYSSRPGAEHISAEEELKRLLPAVKLINEFFPNVLISVDTFRASIVEDIFKIHGEFIVNDISGGTMDDNM
;
A
#
# COMPACT_ATOMS: atom_id res chain seq x y z
N MET A 1 -12.51 -3.66 -22.86
CA MET A 1 -12.17 -3.07 -21.54
C MET A 1 -11.52 -1.72 -21.77
N LYS A 2 -11.88 -0.73 -20.97
CA LYS A 2 -11.24 0.58 -21.08
C LYS A 2 -9.80 0.50 -20.57
N ASP A 3 -8.88 1.14 -21.27
CA ASP A 3 -7.50 1.26 -20.83
C ASP A 3 -7.42 2.07 -19.53
N ILE A 4 -6.63 1.61 -18.60
CA ILE A 4 -6.37 2.28 -17.32
C ILE A 4 -4.90 2.71 -17.34
N TYR A 5 -4.67 3.99 -17.08
CA TYR A 5 -3.33 4.56 -16.96
C TYR A 5 -3.09 5.00 -15.53
N ILE A 6 -1.92 4.69 -15.01
CA ILE A 6 -1.45 5.14 -13.69
C ILE A 6 -0.03 5.68 -13.89
N ASN A 7 0.20 6.93 -13.50
CA ASN A 7 1.48 7.64 -13.72
C ASN A 7 1.95 7.54 -15.18
N ASN A 8 1.02 7.73 -16.13
CA ASN A 8 1.24 7.63 -17.58
C ASN A 8 1.65 6.24 -18.09
N SER A 9 1.57 5.22 -17.26
CA SER A 9 1.81 3.83 -17.66
C SER A 9 0.51 3.09 -17.86
N LEU A 10 0.37 2.42 -19.00
CA LEU A 10 -0.78 1.58 -19.29
C LEU A 10 -0.76 0.33 -18.42
N ILE A 11 -1.87 0.05 -17.77
CA ILE A 11 -2.06 -1.19 -17.03
C ILE A 11 -2.69 -2.21 -17.98
N ASP A 12 -1.94 -3.27 -18.29
CA ASP A 12 -2.36 -4.32 -19.20
C ASP A 12 -3.08 -5.45 -18.46
N PHE A 13 -4.37 -5.60 -18.74
CA PHE A 13 -5.22 -6.66 -18.17
C PHE A 13 -5.42 -7.84 -19.15
N SER A 14 -4.61 -7.97 -20.18
CA SER A 14 -4.69 -9.11 -21.13
C SER A 14 -4.40 -10.45 -20.44
N SER A 15 -3.66 -10.42 -19.34
CA SER A 15 -3.47 -11.55 -18.42
C SER A 15 -3.78 -11.09 -16.99
N PRO A 16 -4.12 -12.01 -16.06
CA PRO A 16 -4.36 -11.64 -14.67
C PRO A 16 -3.13 -10.99 -14.03
N LEU A 17 -3.33 -9.94 -13.24
CA LEU A 17 -2.29 -9.31 -12.45
C LEU A 17 -2.29 -9.90 -11.03
N VAL A 18 -1.11 -10.07 -10.46
CA VAL A 18 -0.93 -10.60 -9.11
C VAL A 18 -0.60 -9.47 -8.16
N MET A 19 -1.42 -9.32 -7.13
CA MET A 19 -1.23 -8.33 -6.07
C MET A 19 -0.64 -9.01 -4.84
N GLY A 20 0.57 -8.60 -4.46
CA GLY A 20 1.21 -9.06 -3.23
C GLY A 20 0.88 -8.13 -2.06
N ILE A 21 0.44 -8.70 -0.95
CA ILE A 21 0.02 -7.94 0.24
C ILE A 21 1.22 -7.68 1.14
N LEU A 22 1.38 -6.42 1.53
CA LEU A 22 2.40 -5.97 2.46
C LEU A 22 1.73 -5.29 3.66
N ASN A 23 1.51 -6.03 4.74
CA ASN A 23 0.91 -5.52 5.96
C ASN A 23 1.96 -4.87 6.85
N LEU A 24 1.90 -3.55 7.00
CA LEU A 24 2.82 -2.75 7.80
C LEU A 24 2.33 -2.67 9.25
N THR A 25 2.05 -3.84 9.83
CA THR A 25 1.59 -3.98 11.22
C THR A 25 2.76 -4.28 12.15
N PRO A 26 2.65 -3.96 13.46
CA PRO A 26 3.73 -4.24 14.42
C PRO A 26 4.19 -5.69 14.45
N ASP A 27 3.28 -6.64 14.24
CA ASP A 27 3.59 -8.07 14.25
C ASP A 27 4.42 -8.51 13.03
N SER A 28 4.43 -7.73 11.97
CA SER A 28 5.05 -8.11 10.70
C SER A 28 6.44 -7.53 10.51
N PHE A 29 6.64 -6.23 10.81
CA PHE A 29 7.86 -5.50 10.43
C PHE A 29 8.45 -4.62 11.53
N TYR A 30 7.91 -4.65 12.74
CA TYR A 30 8.46 -3.86 13.84
C TYR A 30 9.27 -4.76 14.77
N ASP A 31 10.53 -4.40 14.98
CA ASP A 31 11.42 -5.10 15.90
C ASP A 31 11.15 -4.59 17.33
N GLY A 32 10.28 -5.28 18.05
CA GLY A 32 10.06 -5.13 19.48
C GLY A 32 9.56 -3.76 19.96
N GLY A 33 9.03 -2.90 19.08
CA GLY A 33 8.54 -1.60 19.52
C GLY A 33 8.21 -0.58 18.45
N SER A 34 8.94 0.54 18.42
CA SER A 34 8.53 1.76 17.74
C SER A 34 9.06 1.95 16.32
N TYR A 35 9.99 1.12 15.87
CA TYR A 35 10.67 1.33 14.60
C TYR A 35 10.33 0.26 13.57
N LEU A 36 9.90 0.72 12.39
CA LEU A 36 9.70 -0.13 11.24
C LEU A 36 11.06 -0.64 10.72
N ASP A 37 11.19 -1.96 10.56
CA ASP A 37 12.36 -2.55 9.95
C ASP A 37 12.29 -2.42 8.42
N LEU A 38 12.90 -1.37 7.89
CA LEU A 38 12.88 -1.07 6.46
C LEU A 38 13.64 -2.09 5.62
N ASP A 39 14.64 -2.75 6.17
CA ASP A 39 15.35 -3.82 5.46
C ASP A 39 14.45 -5.04 5.25
N GLU A 40 13.65 -5.38 6.25
CA GLU A 40 12.65 -6.45 6.11
C GLU A 40 11.56 -6.08 5.11
N VAL A 41 11.08 -4.83 5.14
CA VAL A 41 10.10 -4.32 4.16
C VAL A 41 10.67 -4.45 2.74
N LYS A 42 11.90 -4.03 2.55
CA LYS A 42 12.57 -4.12 1.24
C LYS A 42 12.71 -5.57 0.77
N ARG A 43 13.16 -6.47 1.64
CA ARG A 43 13.27 -7.89 1.31
C ARG A 43 11.92 -8.50 0.93
N ARG A 44 10.87 -8.13 1.62
CA ARG A 44 9.52 -8.62 1.32
C ARG A 44 9.04 -8.14 -0.04
N ILE A 45 9.28 -6.88 -0.37
CA ILE A 45 8.95 -6.34 -1.70
C ILE A 45 9.73 -7.07 -2.79
N GLU A 46 11.03 -7.24 -2.61
CA GLU A 46 11.89 -7.99 -3.55
C GLU A 46 11.37 -9.41 -3.76
N LYS A 47 10.96 -10.08 -2.69
CA LYS A 47 10.37 -11.42 -2.77
C LYS A 47 9.08 -11.44 -3.59
N ILE A 48 8.16 -10.50 -3.33
CA ILE A 48 6.90 -10.41 -4.08
C ILE A 48 7.19 -10.21 -5.57
N LEU A 49 8.10 -9.31 -5.92
CA LEU A 49 8.47 -9.03 -7.30
C LEU A 49 9.17 -10.21 -7.96
N HIS A 50 10.03 -10.90 -7.23
CA HIS A 50 10.72 -12.11 -7.72
C HIS A 50 9.74 -13.26 -7.99
N GLU A 51 8.67 -13.36 -7.21
CA GLU A 51 7.60 -14.34 -7.38
C GLU A 51 6.51 -13.89 -8.38
N ASN A 52 6.83 -12.94 -9.25
CA ASN A 52 5.96 -12.40 -10.30
C ASN A 52 4.75 -11.61 -9.79
N GLY A 53 4.87 -10.97 -8.63
CA GLY A 53 3.90 -9.97 -8.20
C GLY A 53 3.95 -8.74 -9.10
N ASP A 54 2.78 -8.23 -9.49
CA ASP A 54 2.66 -7.07 -10.37
C ASP A 54 2.36 -5.79 -9.58
N ILE A 55 1.67 -5.93 -8.46
CA ILE A 55 1.18 -4.83 -7.63
C ILE A 55 1.56 -5.12 -6.19
N ILE A 56 2.03 -4.11 -5.47
CA ILE A 56 2.26 -4.18 -4.02
C ILE A 56 1.11 -3.46 -3.31
N ASP A 57 0.35 -4.19 -2.51
CA ASP A 57 -0.76 -3.65 -1.72
C ASP A 57 -0.30 -3.33 -0.30
N LEU A 58 -0.25 -2.04 0.03
CA LEU A 58 0.22 -1.55 1.32
C LEU A 58 -0.95 -1.36 2.28
N GLY A 59 -0.90 -2.02 3.43
CA GLY A 59 -1.88 -1.87 4.48
C GLY A 59 -1.22 -1.58 5.83
N ALA A 60 -1.81 -0.69 6.61
CA ALA A 60 -1.27 -0.28 7.91
C ALA A 60 -1.94 -0.96 9.09
N TYR A 61 -3.04 -1.66 8.87
CA TYR A 61 -3.76 -2.39 9.90
C TYR A 61 -4.51 -3.57 9.30
N SER A 62 -4.95 -4.48 10.17
CA SER A 62 -5.69 -5.66 9.73
C SER A 62 -7.20 -5.38 9.67
N SER A 63 -7.86 -5.80 8.60
CA SER A 63 -9.32 -5.79 8.48
C SER A 63 -9.98 -7.02 9.13
N ARG A 64 -9.20 -7.89 9.79
CA ARG A 64 -9.73 -9.09 10.46
C ARG A 64 -10.67 -8.70 11.60
N PRO A 65 -11.72 -9.50 11.87
CA PRO A 65 -12.57 -9.30 13.05
C PRO A 65 -11.72 -9.24 14.32
N GLY A 66 -11.96 -8.25 15.19
CA GLY A 66 -11.20 -8.05 16.42
C GLY A 66 -9.86 -7.33 16.25
N ALA A 67 -9.50 -6.92 15.03
CA ALA A 67 -8.32 -6.09 14.81
C ALA A 67 -8.51 -4.71 15.44
N GLU A 68 -7.43 -4.16 16.00
CA GLU A 68 -7.44 -2.85 16.63
C GLU A 68 -7.57 -1.75 15.57
N HIS A 69 -8.48 -0.80 15.82
CA HIS A 69 -8.58 0.40 15.01
C HIS A 69 -7.45 1.37 15.38
N ILE A 70 -6.78 1.88 14.37
CA ILE A 70 -5.75 2.89 14.54
C ILE A 70 -6.23 4.25 14.03
N SER A 71 -5.63 5.33 14.53
CA SER A 71 -5.91 6.67 14.04
C SER A 71 -5.35 6.89 12.64
N ALA A 72 -5.84 7.92 11.95
CA ALA A 72 -5.29 8.33 10.67
C ALA A 72 -3.81 8.69 10.77
N GLU A 73 -3.40 9.33 11.86
CA GLU A 73 -2.00 9.67 12.10
C GLU A 73 -1.11 8.44 12.23
N GLU A 74 -1.56 7.43 12.96
CA GLU A 74 -0.83 6.17 13.11
C GLU A 74 -0.79 5.40 11.78
N GLU A 75 -1.88 5.37 11.05
CA GLU A 75 -1.93 4.76 9.71
C GLU A 75 -0.91 5.41 8.77
N LEU A 76 -0.89 6.73 8.70
CA LEU A 76 0.06 7.46 7.88
C LEU A 76 1.51 7.21 8.32
N LYS A 77 1.77 7.20 9.62
CA LYS A 77 3.09 6.91 10.18
C LYS A 77 3.61 5.55 9.76
N ARG A 78 2.75 4.55 9.62
CA ARG A 78 3.12 3.21 9.17
C ARG A 78 3.34 3.14 7.65
N LEU A 79 2.53 3.87 6.87
CA LEU A 79 2.57 3.83 5.40
C LEU A 79 3.72 4.64 4.81
N LEU A 80 3.98 5.83 5.33
CA LEU A 80 4.94 6.77 4.73
C LEU A 80 6.34 6.21 4.53
N PRO A 81 6.97 5.55 5.51
CA PRO A 81 8.32 5.02 5.31
C PRO A 81 8.39 3.98 4.18
N ALA A 82 7.37 3.14 4.06
CA ALA A 82 7.30 2.13 3.01
C ALA A 82 7.11 2.77 1.62
N VAL A 83 6.24 3.78 1.52
CA VAL A 83 6.04 4.51 0.25
C VAL A 83 7.31 5.22 -0.18
N LYS A 84 8.01 5.87 0.75
CA LYS A 84 9.30 6.52 0.46
C LYS A 84 10.36 5.53 0.01
N LEU A 85 10.43 4.37 0.65
CA LEU A 85 11.33 3.29 0.26
C LEU A 85 11.04 2.80 -1.16
N ILE A 86 9.76 2.61 -1.49
CA ILE A 86 9.34 2.21 -2.84
C ILE A 86 9.73 3.27 -3.87
N ASN A 87 9.50 4.54 -3.58
CA ASN A 87 9.89 5.63 -4.47
C ASN A 87 11.39 5.65 -4.75
N GLU A 88 12.20 5.32 -3.76
CA GLU A 88 13.66 5.31 -3.88
C GLU A 88 14.19 4.08 -4.63
N PHE A 89 13.74 2.88 -4.25
CA PHE A 89 14.32 1.62 -4.72
C PHE A 89 13.49 0.89 -5.78
N PHE A 90 12.19 1.18 -5.87
CA PHE A 90 11.27 0.49 -6.78
C PHE A 90 10.35 1.48 -7.50
N PRO A 91 10.91 2.50 -8.19
CA PRO A 91 10.11 3.62 -8.72
C PRO A 91 9.10 3.22 -9.80
N ASN A 92 9.26 2.05 -10.43
CA ASN A 92 8.39 1.58 -11.49
C ASN A 92 7.33 0.58 -11.01
N VAL A 93 7.31 0.27 -9.70
CA VAL A 93 6.34 -0.67 -9.14
C VAL A 93 4.99 0.01 -8.98
N LEU A 94 3.94 -0.64 -9.45
CA LEU A 94 2.57 -0.21 -9.21
C LEU A 94 2.18 -0.54 -7.77
N ILE A 95 1.70 0.45 -7.03
CA ILE A 95 1.21 0.24 -5.68
C ILE A 95 -0.30 0.38 -5.59
N SER A 96 -0.85 -0.34 -4.63
CA SER A 96 -2.20 -0.20 -4.11
C SER A 96 -2.10 0.17 -2.64
N VAL A 97 -2.98 0.99 -2.13
CA VAL A 97 -3.03 1.33 -0.71
C VAL A 97 -4.37 0.90 -0.15
N ASP A 98 -4.31 0.01 0.85
CA ASP A 98 -5.49 -0.48 1.56
C ASP A 98 -5.85 0.53 2.65
N THR A 99 -6.81 1.38 2.35
CA THR A 99 -7.31 2.40 3.27
C THR A 99 -8.75 2.78 2.93
N PHE A 100 -9.52 3.13 3.94
CA PHE A 100 -10.86 3.71 3.77
C PHE A 100 -10.86 5.24 3.96
N ARG A 101 -9.70 5.86 4.25
CA ARG A 101 -9.62 7.29 4.57
C ARG A 101 -9.14 8.14 3.41
N ALA A 102 -9.95 9.09 3.01
CA ALA A 102 -9.59 10.05 1.96
C ALA A 102 -8.34 10.86 2.31
N SER A 103 -8.15 11.23 3.57
CA SER A 103 -6.97 11.96 4.02
C SER A 103 -5.67 11.19 3.78
N ILE A 104 -5.69 9.87 3.98
CA ILE A 104 -4.54 9.01 3.69
C ILE A 104 -4.26 8.98 2.18
N VAL A 105 -5.30 8.86 1.36
CA VAL A 105 -5.15 8.89 -0.10
C VAL A 105 -4.50 10.19 -0.55
N GLU A 106 -4.97 11.34 -0.04
CA GLU A 106 -4.38 12.64 -0.37
C GLU A 106 -2.91 12.76 0.02
N ASP A 107 -2.57 12.33 1.23
CA ASP A 107 -1.20 12.42 1.74
C ASP A 107 -0.23 11.52 0.95
N ILE A 108 -0.66 10.30 0.63
CA ILE A 108 0.16 9.39 -0.18
C ILE A 108 0.29 9.92 -1.63
N PHE A 109 -0.79 10.45 -2.19
CA PHE A 109 -0.76 11.03 -3.54
C PHE A 109 0.27 12.15 -3.67
N LYS A 110 0.39 12.99 -2.67
CA LYS A 110 1.35 14.11 -2.67
C LYS A 110 2.81 13.65 -2.81
N ILE A 111 3.15 12.47 -2.31
CA ILE A 111 4.54 11.97 -2.30
C ILE A 111 4.80 10.89 -3.36
N HIS A 112 3.77 10.23 -3.85
CA HIS A 112 3.92 9.10 -4.78
C HIS A 112 3.33 9.38 -6.17
N GLY A 113 2.28 10.18 -6.26
CA GLY A 113 1.49 10.33 -7.47
C GLY A 113 0.32 9.35 -7.50
N GLU A 114 -0.06 8.91 -8.68
CA GLU A 114 -1.21 8.03 -8.88
C GLU A 114 -0.95 6.61 -8.39
N PHE A 115 -1.95 6.01 -7.76
CA PHE A 115 -1.93 4.63 -7.28
C PHE A 115 -3.36 4.07 -7.20
N ILE A 116 -3.47 2.77 -6.92
CA ILE A 116 -4.75 2.12 -6.73
C ILE A 116 -5.20 2.31 -5.28
N VAL A 117 -6.45 2.71 -5.07
CA VAL A 117 -7.07 2.72 -3.75
C VAL A 117 -7.83 1.40 -3.57
N ASN A 118 -7.46 0.64 -2.54
CA ASN A 118 -8.12 -0.60 -2.16
C ASN A 118 -8.94 -0.35 -0.90
N ASP A 119 -10.19 0.06 -1.07
CA ASP A 119 -11.09 0.35 0.05
C ASP A 119 -12.14 -0.75 0.19
N ILE A 120 -11.98 -1.58 1.22
CA ILE A 120 -12.90 -2.69 1.50
C ILE A 120 -14.35 -2.24 1.72
N SER A 121 -14.55 -0.98 2.15
CA SER A 121 -15.88 -0.41 2.33
C SER A 121 -16.53 0.07 1.03
N GLY A 122 -15.79 0.08 -0.08
CA GLY A 122 -16.28 0.60 -1.35
C GLY A 122 -16.62 2.10 -1.31
N GLY A 123 -15.92 2.86 -0.50
CA GLY A 123 -16.12 4.30 -0.32
C GLY A 123 -17.23 4.67 0.66
N THR A 124 -17.71 3.72 1.47
CA THR A 124 -18.85 3.98 2.38
C THR A 124 -18.44 4.40 3.80
N MET A 125 -17.19 4.16 4.22
CA MET A 125 -16.74 4.52 5.57
C MET A 125 -16.28 5.96 5.71
N ASP A 126 -15.88 6.59 4.61
CA ASP A 126 -15.45 8.01 4.59
C ASP A 126 -16.21 8.73 3.49
N ASP A 127 -17.01 9.70 3.86
CA ASP A 127 -17.85 10.46 2.90
C ASP A 127 -17.02 11.28 1.89
N ASN A 128 -15.75 11.51 2.17
CA ASN A 128 -14.84 12.24 1.28
C ASN A 128 -14.10 11.33 0.29
N MET A 129 -14.26 10.03 0.42
CA MET A 129 -13.61 9.08 -0.46
C MET A 129 -14.16 9.11 -1.90
#